data_fcaf0362395717cb3af1f9a0f836b51a
#
_entry.id   fcaf0362395717cb3af1f9a0f836b51a
#
_cell.length_a   1.000
_cell.length_b   1.000
_cell.length_c   1.000
_cell.angle_alpha   90.00
_cell.angle_beta   90.00
_cell.angle_gamma   90.00
#
_symmetry.space_group_name_H-M   'P 1'
#
loop_
_entity.id
_entity.type
_entity.pdbx_description
1 polymer ?
#
loop_
_entity_poly.entity_id
_entity_poly.type
_entity_poly.pdbx_seq_one_letter_code
_entity_poly.pdbx_strand_id
1 'polypeptide(L)'
;IVNYEVMHMFRKLVKGWFSKNSKHYNDFIRALLNGNVYEMNKTMNELSLSMFSSFDTGNRPSERLRPERFYHGFVLGLLVELRDRYIITSNRESGYGRYDVMLEPKNAEENDGIIIEFKVYDEEYGEKTLEDTIKSALIQIEEKKYAQTLTEHGVPEEKIKKYGFAFEGKKVRIGM
;
A
#
# COMPACT_ATOMS: atom_id res chain seq x y z
N ILE A 1 -11.92 -18.33 -6.69
CA ILE A 1 -11.72 -18.12 -8.13
C ILE A 1 -12.25 -16.72 -8.43
N VAL A 2 -11.34 -15.76 -8.61
CA VAL A 2 -11.74 -14.42 -9.04
C VAL A 2 -12.11 -14.55 -10.52
N ASN A 3 -13.38 -14.26 -10.84
CA ASN A 3 -13.89 -14.29 -12.21
C ASN A 3 -13.06 -13.34 -13.08
N TYR A 4 -12.58 -13.79 -14.23
CA TYR A 4 -11.77 -13.03 -15.19
C TYR A 4 -12.46 -11.72 -15.59
N GLU A 5 -13.79 -11.71 -15.71
CA GLU A 5 -14.60 -10.52 -16.01
C GLU A 5 -14.53 -9.48 -14.90
N VAL A 6 -14.60 -9.90 -13.62
CA VAL A 6 -14.45 -9.01 -12.47
C VAL A 6 -13.06 -8.39 -12.43
N MET A 7 -12.03 -9.17 -12.74
CA MET A 7 -10.65 -8.66 -12.82
C MET A 7 -10.49 -7.65 -13.97
N HIS A 8 -11.10 -7.93 -15.13
CA HIS A 8 -11.07 -7.04 -16.28
C HIS A 8 -11.83 -5.74 -16.02
N MET A 9 -13.00 -5.84 -15.37
CA MET A 9 -13.80 -4.69 -14.94
C MET A 9 -13.03 -3.84 -13.92
N PHE A 10 -12.39 -4.47 -12.95
CA PHE A 10 -11.56 -3.78 -11.94
C PHE A 10 -10.36 -3.08 -12.59
N ARG A 11 -9.68 -3.75 -13.53
CA ARG A 11 -8.60 -3.13 -14.34
C ARG A 11 -9.09 -1.92 -15.14
N LYS A 12 -10.26 -2.00 -15.76
CA LYS A 12 -10.85 -0.87 -16.49
C LYS A 12 -11.22 0.28 -15.56
N LEU A 13 -11.75 -0.03 -14.39
CA LEU A 13 -12.16 0.95 -13.39
C LEU A 13 -10.93 1.68 -12.83
N VAL A 14 -9.89 0.94 -12.45
CA VAL A 14 -8.60 1.48 -12.01
C VAL A 14 -7.96 2.30 -13.14
N LYS A 15 -7.88 1.78 -14.37
CA LYS A 15 -7.38 2.55 -15.53
C LYS A 15 -8.22 3.81 -15.82
N GLY A 16 -9.53 3.75 -15.63
CA GLY A 16 -10.42 4.91 -15.78
C GLY A 16 -10.15 5.99 -14.73
N TRP A 17 -9.88 5.61 -13.50
CA TRP A 17 -9.48 6.53 -12.44
C TRP A 17 -8.14 7.21 -12.73
N PHE A 18 -7.21 6.48 -13.35
CA PHE A 18 -5.87 6.98 -13.66
C PHE A 18 -5.73 7.55 -15.07
N SER A 19 -6.73 7.40 -15.96
CA SER A 19 -6.64 7.89 -17.34
C SER A 19 -6.43 9.40 -17.42
N LYS A 20 -6.94 10.16 -16.46
CA LYS A 20 -6.66 11.60 -16.30
C LYS A 20 -5.35 11.90 -15.55
N ASN A 21 -4.77 10.90 -14.84
CA ASN A 21 -3.63 11.04 -13.95
C ASN A 21 -2.59 9.92 -14.16
N SER A 22 -2.46 9.38 -15.38
CA SER A 22 -1.51 8.28 -15.70
C SER A 22 -0.06 8.61 -15.31
N LYS A 23 0.31 9.89 -15.32
CA LYS A 23 1.63 10.35 -14.89
C LYS A 23 1.84 10.09 -13.38
N HIS A 24 0.89 10.49 -12.54
CA HIS A 24 0.98 10.30 -11.08
C HIS A 24 1.02 8.83 -10.67
N TYR A 25 0.29 7.97 -11.39
CA TYR A 25 0.35 6.53 -11.18
C TYR A 25 1.76 5.97 -11.40
N ASN A 26 2.35 6.24 -12.56
CA ASN A 26 3.70 5.78 -12.90
C ASN A 26 4.76 6.36 -11.95
N ASP A 27 4.57 7.61 -11.52
CA ASP A 27 5.47 8.28 -10.59
C ASP A 27 5.41 7.62 -9.21
N PHE A 28 4.21 7.25 -8.71
CA PHE A 28 4.07 6.51 -7.46
C PHE A 28 4.75 5.14 -7.52
N ILE A 29 4.48 4.35 -8.55
CA ILE A 29 5.07 3.01 -8.70
C ILE A 29 6.60 3.10 -8.79
N ARG A 30 7.13 4.05 -9.56
CA ARG A 30 8.58 4.28 -9.65
C ARG A 30 9.17 4.67 -8.30
N ALA A 31 8.50 5.56 -7.58
CA ALA A 31 8.93 6.01 -6.26
C ALA A 31 8.94 4.85 -5.25
N LEU A 32 7.90 4.00 -5.24
CA LEU A 32 7.81 2.80 -4.40
C LEU A 32 8.99 1.85 -4.66
N LEU A 33 9.25 1.52 -5.94
CA LEU A 33 10.33 0.60 -6.30
C LEU A 33 11.72 1.16 -5.95
N ASN A 34 11.90 2.47 -6.04
CA ASN A 34 13.19 3.14 -5.78
C ASN A 34 13.37 3.59 -4.32
N GLY A 35 12.40 3.39 -3.43
CA GLY A 35 12.47 3.86 -2.04
C GLY A 35 12.35 5.38 -1.89
N ASN A 36 11.79 6.08 -2.87
CA ASN A 36 11.64 7.54 -2.82
C ASN A 36 10.37 7.93 -2.05
N VAL A 37 10.49 7.93 -0.71
CA VAL A 37 9.39 8.23 0.21
C VAL A 37 8.79 9.63 -0.02
N TYR A 38 9.60 10.61 -0.40
CA TYR A 38 9.12 11.97 -0.69
C TYR A 38 8.12 11.99 -1.86
N GLU A 39 8.48 11.40 -3.00
CA GLU A 39 7.60 11.35 -4.17
C GLU A 39 6.39 10.44 -3.93
N MET A 40 6.53 9.35 -3.15
CA MET A 40 5.40 8.52 -2.74
C MET A 40 4.37 9.34 -1.95
N ASN A 41 4.81 10.10 -0.95
CA ASN A 41 3.95 10.97 -0.13
C ASN A 41 3.25 12.02 -0.97
N LYS A 42 4.00 12.73 -1.83
CA LYS A 42 3.45 13.76 -2.72
C LYS A 42 2.36 13.18 -3.61
N THR A 43 2.68 12.13 -4.35
CA THR A 43 1.78 11.53 -5.33
C THR A 43 0.54 10.91 -4.65
N MET A 44 0.71 10.23 -3.51
CA MET A 44 -0.40 9.62 -2.80
C MET A 44 -1.37 10.67 -2.25
N ASN A 45 -0.89 11.79 -1.71
CA ASN A 45 -1.76 12.87 -1.23
C ASN A 45 -2.50 13.57 -2.39
N GLU A 46 -1.85 13.79 -3.54
CA GLU A 46 -2.51 14.33 -4.73
C GLU A 46 -3.62 13.41 -5.23
N LEU A 47 -3.36 12.10 -5.29
CA LEU A 47 -4.36 11.08 -5.64
C LEU A 47 -5.51 11.04 -4.63
N SER A 48 -5.19 11.01 -3.34
CA SER A 48 -6.17 10.99 -2.25
C SER A 48 -7.12 12.18 -2.35
N LEU A 49 -6.60 13.39 -2.50
CA LEU A 49 -7.41 14.60 -2.64
C LEU A 49 -8.32 14.57 -3.87
N SER A 50 -7.81 14.10 -5.02
CA SER A 50 -8.58 14.03 -6.26
C SER A 50 -9.73 13.03 -6.18
N MET A 51 -9.51 11.90 -5.51
CA MET A 51 -10.48 10.82 -5.38
C MET A 51 -11.58 11.14 -4.36
N PHE A 52 -11.20 11.62 -3.18
CA PHE A 52 -12.18 11.94 -2.14
C PHE A 52 -13.07 13.12 -2.49
N SER A 53 -12.63 14.04 -3.36
CA SER A 53 -13.49 15.09 -3.90
C SER A 53 -14.64 14.55 -4.76
N SER A 54 -14.48 13.35 -5.35
CA SER A 54 -15.49 12.71 -6.18
C SER A 54 -16.49 11.86 -5.36
N PHE A 55 -16.13 11.44 -4.15
CA PHE A 55 -16.99 10.60 -3.29
C PHE A 55 -17.79 11.39 -2.26
N ASP A 56 -17.41 12.64 -1.94
CA ASP A 56 -18.06 13.50 -0.95
C ASP A 56 -19.41 14.11 -1.41
N THR A 57 -19.90 13.79 -2.62
CA THR A 57 -21.19 14.33 -3.12
C THR A 57 -22.42 13.57 -2.64
N GLY A 58 -22.28 12.55 -1.79
CA GLY A 58 -23.36 11.79 -1.17
C GLY A 58 -23.62 12.24 0.27
N ASN A 59 -24.77 12.89 0.51
CA ASN A 59 -25.28 13.22 1.85
C ASN A 59 -25.47 11.98 2.72
N ARG A 60 -24.51 11.67 3.55
CA ARG A 60 -24.47 11.07 4.89
C ARG A 60 -23.09 10.44 5.11
N PRO A 61 -22.38 10.77 6.20
CA PRO A 61 -21.33 9.90 6.69
C PRO A 61 -21.99 8.67 7.31
N SER A 62 -22.32 7.68 6.49
CA SER A 62 -22.68 6.37 7.01
C SER A 62 -21.41 5.78 7.62
N GLU A 63 -21.44 5.72 8.95
CA GLU A 63 -20.68 4.85 9.83
C GLU A 63 -19.41 4.24 9.23
N ARG A 64 -18.24 4.81 9.60
CA ARG A 64 -16.94 4.15 9.61
C ARG A 64 -16.72 3.19 8.42
N LEU A 65 -16.76 3.70 7.21
CA LEU A 65 -15.93 3.13 6.14
C LEU A 65 -14.52 3.13 6.74
N ARG A 66 -14.05 1.94 7.12
CA ARG A 66 -12.74 1.82 7.73
C ARG A 66 -11.73 2.34 6.71
N PRO A 67 -11.11 3.50 6.91
CA PRO A 67 -10.23 4.13 5.91
C PRO A 67 -9.15 3.16 5.44
N GLU A 68 -8.65 2.33 6.36
CA GLU A 68 -7.67 1.28 6.11
C GLU A 68 -8.09 0.33 4.96
N ARG A 69 -9.32 -0.19 4.96
CA ARG A 69 -9.79 -1.10 3.90
C ARG A 69 -9.87 -0.43 2.54
N PHE A 70 -10.25 0.84 2.53
CA PHE A 70 -10.29 1.61 1.29
C PHE A 70 -8.88 1.81 0.74
N TYR A 71 -7.95 2.30 1.57
CA TYR A 71 -6.57 2.52 1.16
C TYR A 71 -5.86 1.23 0.80
N HIS A 72 -6.13 0.14 1.53
CA HIS A 72 -5.62 -1.18 1.20
C HIS A 72 -6.05 -1.61 -0.21
N GLY A 73 -7.35 -1.57 -0.50
CA GLY A 73 -7.86 -1.91 -1.83
C GLY A 73 -7.34 -0.97 -2.92
N PHE A 74 -7.20 0.31 -2.61
CA PHE A 74 -6.67 1.31 -3.51
C PHE A 74 -5.20 1.04 -3.88
N VAL A 75 -4.34 0.83 -2.87
CA VAL A 75 -2.91 0.53 -3.09
C VAL A 75 -2.76 -0.80 -3.83
N LEU A 76 -3.53 -1.85 -3.48
CA LEU A 76 -3.54 -3.10 -4.26
C LEU A 76 -3.89 -2.86 -5.73
N GLY A 77 -4.85 -1.97 -6.01
CA GLY A 77 -5.18 -1.57 -7.39
C GLY A 77 -4.01 -0.93 -8.12
N LEU A 78 -3.24 -0.06 -7.44
CA LEU A 78 -2.03 0.53 -8.00
C LEU A 78 -0.96 -0.52 -8.33
N LEU A 79 -0.82 -1.55 -7.52
CA LEU A 79 0.21 -2.57 -7.66
C LEU A 79 -0.08 -3.62 -8.74
N VAL A 80 -1.30 -3.66 -9.30
CA VAL A 80 -1.71 -4.70 -10.28
C VAL A 80 -0.78 -4.78 -11.49
N GLU A 81 -0.23 -3.67 -11.96
CA GLU A 81 0.68 -3.67 -13.11
C GLU A 81 2.05 -4.28 -12.82
N LEU A 82 2.41 -4.42 -11.54
CA LEU A 82 3.68 -5.06 -11.14
C LEU A 82 3.63 -6.58 -11.20
N ARG A 83 2.50 -7.21 -11.53
CA ARG A 83 2.34 -8.68 -11.56
C ARG A 83 3.26 -9.39 -12.54
N ASP A 84 3.76 -8.72 -13.54
CA ASP A 84 4.73 -9.32 -14.47
C ASP A 84 6.10 -9.51 -13.80
N ARG A 85 6.45 -8.68 -12.82
CA ARG A 85 7.72 -8.69 -12.08
C ARG A 85 7.61 -9.25 -10.66
N TYR A 86 6.42 -9.25 -10.07
CA TYR A 86 6.17 -9.60 -8.67
C TYR A 86 5.01 -10.57 -8.49
N ILE A 87 5.12 -11.42 -7.49
CA ILE A 87 4.00 -12.11 -6.88
C ILE A 87 3.46 -11.19 -5.80
N ILE A 88 2.22 -10.71 -5.97
CA ILE A 88 1.60 -9.78 -5.03
C ILE A 88 0.61 -10.55 -4.18
N THR A 89 0.83 -10.53 -2.87
CA THR A 89 -0.03 -11.17 -1.89
C THR A 89 -0.53 -10.17 -0.87
N SER A 90 -1.69 -10.43 -0.28
CA SER A 90 -2.34 -9.54 0.66
C SER A 90 -3.07 -10.33 1.73
N ASN A 91 -3.05 -9.83 2.97
CA ASN A 91 -3.70 -10.42 4.13
C ASN A 91 -3.34 -11.90 4.38
N ARG A 92 -2.10 -12.28 4.15
CA ARG A 92 -1.58 -13.63 4.42
C ARG A 92 -0.74 -13.65 5.69
N GLU A 93 -0.68 -14.82 6.30
CA GLU A 93 0.17 -15.05 7.46
C GLU A 93 1.64 -15.17 7.04
N SER A 94 2.52 -14.52 7.81
CA SER A 94 3.97 -14.61 7.71
C SER A 94 4.58 -14.34 9.08
N GLY A 95 5.57 -15.13 9.46
CA GLY A 95 6.17 -15.02 10.78
C GLY A 95 5.12 -15.21 11.89
N TYR A 96 4.98 -14.24 12.77
CA TYR A 96 4.07 -14.28 13.92
C TYR A 96 2.79 -13.45 13.73
N GLY A 97 2.41 -13.14 12.50
CA GLY A 97 1.21 -12.35 12.23
C GLY A 97 0.76 -12.36 10.78
N ARG A 98 -0.09 -11.42 10.45
CA ARG A 98 -0.64 -11.23 9.11
C ARG A 98 -0.19 -9.87 8.58
N TYR A 99 0.53 -9.87 7.45
CA TYR A 99 0.90 -8.63 6.76
C TYR A 99 -0.23 -8.15 5.85
N ASP A 100 -0.26 -6.85 5.58
CA ASP A 100 -1.27 -6.28 4.70
C ASP A 100 -0.96 -6.50 3.22
N VAL A 101 0.23 -6.12 2.75
CA VAL A 101 0.65 -6.36 1.36
C VAL A 101 2.12 -6.75 1.31
N MET A 102 2.41 -7.75 0.49
CA MET A 102 3.77 -8.18 0.19
C MET A 102 3.96 -8.32 -1.32
N LEU A 103 5.07 -7.81 -1.82
CA LEU A 103 5.52 -7.98 -3.20
C LEU A 103 6.79 -8.84 -3.16
N GLU A 104 6.66 -10.08 -3.57
CA GLU A 104 7.77 -11.01 -3.75
C GLU A 104 8.29 -10.88 -5.18
N PRO A 105 9.57 -10.54 -5.39
CA PRO A 105 10.12 -10.44 -6.72
C PRO A 105 10.20 -11.81 -7.39
N LYS A 106 9.80 -11.94 -8.65
CA LYS A 106 9.99 -13.17 -9.43
C LYS A 106 11.46 -13.41 -9.76
N ASN A 107 12.26 -12.35 -9.77
CA ASN A 107 13.72 -12.37 -9.89
C ASN A 107 14.32 -11.48 -8.81
N ALA A 108 14.86 -12.07 -7.75
CA ALA A 108 15.49 -11.37 -6.62
C ALA A 108 16.85 -10.74 -6.96
N GLU A 109 17.47 -11.11 -8.09
CA GLU A 109 18.69 -10.45 -8.54
C GLU A 109 18.39 -9.03 -9.07
N GLU A 110 17.26 -8.87 -9.76
CA GLU A 110 16.86 -7.62 -10.43
C GLU A 110 15.94 -6.73 -9.60
N ASN A 111 15.18 -7.31 -8.68
CA ASN A 111 14.13 -6.58 -7.97
C ASN A 111 14.17 -6.84 -6.47
N ASP A 112 13.86 -5.79 -5.70
CA ASP A 112 13.79 -5.86 -4.24
C ASP A 112 12.44 -6.41 -3.78
N GLY A 113 12.41 -7.11 -2.64
CA GLY A 113 11.19 -7.45 -1.95
C GLY A 113 10.56 -6.21 -1.31
N ILE A 114 9.23 -6.16 -1.20
CA ILE A 114 8.54 -5.03 -0.58
C ILE A 114 7.46 -5.53 0.37
N ILE A 115 7.42 -4.95 1.56
CA ILE A 115 6.39 -5.19 2.57
C ILE A 115 5.72 -3.85 2.88
N ILE A 116 4.39 -3.83 2.90
CA ILE A 116 3.59 -2.64 3.22
C ILE A 116 2.64 -3.00 4.36
N GLU A 117 2.63 -2.16 5.38
CA GLU A 117 1.69 -2.23 6.49
C GLU A 117 0.88 -0.93 6.55
N PHE A 118 -0.44 -1.05 6.68
CA PHE A 118 -1.37 0.07 6.73
C PHE A 118 -1.85 0.31 8.15
N LYS A 119 -1.87 1.54 8.59
CA LYS A 119 -2.47 1.93 9.87
C LYS A 119 -3.25 3.23 9.75
N VAL A 120 -4.36 3.29 10.47
CA VAL A 120 -5.12 4.52 10.67
C VAL A 120 -4.62 5.16 11.96
N TYR A 121 -4.35 6.44 11.90
CA TYR A 121 -4.02 7.25 13.08
C TYR A 121 -5.09 7.10 14.17
N ASP A 122 -4.66 6.83 15.38
CA ASP A 122 -5.55 6.62 16.52
C ASP A 122 -4.95 7.20 17.80
N GLU A 123 -5.57 8.28 18.29
CA GLU A 123 -5.18 8.94 19.54
C GLU A 123 -5.37 8.04 20.77
N GLU A 124 -6.33 7.10 20.74
CA GLU A 124 -6.59 6.18 21.87
C GLU A 124 -5.42 5.22 22.10
N TYR A 125 -4.61 4.95 21.07
CA TYR A 125 -3.36 4.20 21.20
C TYR A 125 -2.14 5.05 21.58
N GLY A 126 -2.36 6.33 21.90
CA GLY A 126 -1.30 7.27 22.35
C GLY A 126 -0.48 7.87 21.20
N GLU A 127 -0.91 7.70 19.97
CA GLU A 127 -0.30 8.35 18.80
C GLU A 127 -0.62 9.85 18.82
N LYS A 128 0.38 10.68 18.52
CA LYS A 128 0.24 12.14 18.49
C LYS A 128 0.36 12.68 17.07
N THR A 129 0.99 11.93 16.20
CA THR A 129 1.28 12.33 14.82
C THR A 129 1.21 11.12 13.89
N LEU A 130 1.04 11.37 12.59
CA LEU A 130 1.13 10.32 11.57
C LEU A 130 2.52 9.64 11.53
N GLU A 131 3.56 10.32 12.00
CA GLU A 131 4.89 9.73 12.16
C GLU A 131 4.91 8.66 13.25
N ASP A 132 4.13 8.81 14.31
CA ASP A 132 3.99 7.78 15.35
C ASP A 132 3.25 6.56 14.79
N THR A 133 2.21 6.78 13.99
CA THR A 133 1.47 5.72 13.27
C THR A 133 2.39 4.94 12.32
N ILE A 134 3.27 5.64 11.57
CA ILE A 134 4.28 5.01 10.71
C ILE A 134 5.23 4.14 11.54
N LYS A 135 5.74 4.65 12.64
CA LYS A 135 6.63 3.88 13.53
C LYS A 135 5.93 2.61 14.03
N SER A 136 4.67 2.73 14.45
CA SER A 136 3.86 1.58 14.87
C SER A 136 3.73 0.53 13.77
N ALA A 137 3.54 0.96 12.50
CA ALA A 137 3.47 0.06 11.36
C ALA A 137 4.81 -0.65 11.11
N LEU A 138 5.92 0.09 11.12
CA LEU A 138 7.25 -0.47 10.90
C LEU A 138 7.67 -1.41 12.03
N ILE A 139 7.38 -1.06 13.29
CA ILE A 139 7.61 -1.94 14.45
C ILE A 139 6.82 -3.25 14.28
N GLN A 140 5.58 -3.20 13.83
CA GLN A 140 4.78 -4.40 13.59
C GLN A 140 5.42 -5.32 12.54
N ILE A 141 5.95 -4.76 11.43
CA ILE A 141 6.65 -5.55 10.41
C ILE A 141 7.83 -6.32 11.02
N GLU A 142 8.62 -5.65 11.90
CA GLU A 142 9.79 -6.24 12.55
C GLU A 142 9.40 -7.28 13.60
N GLU A 143 8.54 -6.93 14.56
CA GLU A 143 8.12 -7.81 15.64
C GLU A 143 7.42 -9.07 15.14
N LYS A 144 6.63 -8.95 14.08
CA LYS A 144 5.92 -10.08 13.46
C LYS A 144 6.76 -10.84 12.45
N LYS A 145 7.99 -10.39 12.18
CA LYS A 145 8.94 -11.02 11.26
C LYS A 145 8.36 -11.27 9.87
N TYR A 146 7.64 -10.31 9.33
CA TYR A 146 7.01 -10.47 8.00
C TYR A 146 8.02 -10.70 6.88
N ALA A 147 9.26 -10.19 7.02
CA ALA A 147 10.33 -10.42 6.05
C ALA A 147 10.77 -11.89 5.93
N GLN A 148 10.46 -12.73 6.93
CA GLN A 148 10.88 -14.14 6.94
C GLN A 148 10.43 -14.89 5.67
N THR A 149 9.20 -14.67 5.21
CA THR A 149 8.70 -15.32 3.98
C THR A 149 9.56 -14.95 2.76
N LEU A 150 9.94 -13.67 2.62
CA LEU A 150 10.77 -13.23 1.49
C LEU A 150 12.20 -13.80 1.57
N THR A 151 12.79 -13.85 2.78
CA THR A 151 14.13 -14.42 2.96
C THR A 151 14.15 -15.92 2.75
N GLU A 152 13.11 -16.65 3.16
CA GLU A 152 12.94 -18.09 2.87
C GLU A 152 12.81 -18.37 1.37
N HIS A 153 12.28 -17.42 0.59
CA HIS A 153 12.20 -17.49 -0.87
C HIS A 153 13.44 -16.92 -1.58
N GLY A 154 14.52 -16.63 -0.84
CA GLY A 154 15.80 -16.25 -1.39
C GLY A 154 16.01 -14.77 -1.66
N VAL A 155 15.14 -13.89 -1.14
CA VAL A 155 15.36 -12.45 -1.20
C VAL A 155 16.31 -12.03 -0.07
N PRO A 156 17.49 -11.45 -0.36
CA PRO A 156 18.41 -10.96 0.67
C PRO A 156 17.72 -9.90 1.56
N GLU A 157 18.00 -9.91 2.87
CA GLU A 157 17.33 -9.02 3.81
C GLU A 157 17.58 -7.55 3.49
N GLU A 158 18.78 -7.20 3.05
CA GLU A 158 19.16 -5.86 2.61
C GLU A 158 18.43 -5.38 1.35
N LYS A 159 17.80 -6.30 0.61
CA LYS A 159 16.95 -6.03 -0.55
C LYS A 159 15.45 -5.99 -0.21
N ILE A 160 15.08 -6.01 1.07
CA ILE A 160 13.69 -5.93 1.48
C ILE A 160 13.34 -4.52 1.94
N LYS A 161 12.49 -3.84 1.18
CA LYS A 161 11.95 -2.54 1.54
C LYS A 161 10.71 -2.69 2.41
N LYS A 162 10.64 -1.97 3.51
CA LYS A 162 9.56 -2.01 4.48
C LYS A 162 8.91 -0.64 4.57
N TYR A 163 7.62 -0.56 4.30
CA TYR A 163 6.87 0.70 4.30
C TYR A 163 5.72 0.68 5.29
N GLY A 164 5.66 1.73 6.12
CA GLY A 164 4.49 2.07 6.92
C GLY A 164 3.65 3.12 6.21
N PHE A 165 2.37 2.85 6.03
CA PHE A 165 1.39 3.77 5.47
C PHE A 165 0.42 4.20 6.56
N ALA A 166 0.45 5.47 6.94
CA ALA A 166 -0.40 6.07 7.96
C ALA A 166 -1.48 6.94 7.31
N PHE A 167 -2.72 6.82 7.80
CA PHE A 167 -3.88 7.53 7.27
C PHE A 167 -4.63 8.29 8.36
N GLU A 168 -4.99 9.55 8.07
CA GLU A 168 -5.89 10.37 8.87
C GLU A 168 -6.89 11.06 7.93
N GLY A 169 -8.09 10.51 7.79
CA GLY A 169 -9.06 10.99 6.80
C GLY A 169 -8.50 10.95 5.38
N LYS A 170 -8.29 12.13 4.78
CA LYS A 170 -7.71 12.28 3.43
C LYS A 170 -6.19 12.41 3.42
N LYS A 171 -5.56 12.57 4.57
CA LYS A 171 -4.12 12.70 4.68
C LYS A 171 -3.47 11.32 4.68
N VAL A 172 -2.40 11.19 3.94
CA VAL A 172 -1.56 9.99 3.88
C VAL A 172 -0.13 10.37 4.20
N ARG A 173 0.50 9.58 5.07
CA ARG A 173 1.92 9.69 5.37
C ARG A 173 2.56 8.31 5.21
N ILE A 174 3.66 8.27 4.47
CA ILE A 174 4.41 7.05 4.18
C ILE A 174 5.81 7.23 4.73
N GLY A 175 6.34 6.19 5.37
CA GLY A 175 7.71 6.11 5.85
C GLY A 175 8.31 4.72 5.60
N MET A 176 9.63 4.65 5.71
CA MET A 176 10.44 3.45 5.53
C MET A 176 11.46 3.34 6.65
#